data_8ebccb3ff7dec7351c25bf3b5ea3616e
#
_entry.id   8ebccb3ff7dec7351c25bf3b5ea3616e
#
_cell.length_a   1.000
_cell.length_b   1.000
_cell.length_c   1.000
_cell.angle_alpha   90.00
_cell.angle_beta   90.00
_cell.angle_gamma   90.00
#
_symmetry.space_group_name_H-M   'P 1'
#
loop_
_entity.id
_entity.type
_entity.pdbx_description
1 polymer ?
#
loop_
_entity_poly.entity_id
_entity_poly.type
_entity_poly.pdbx_seq_one_letter_code
_entity_poly.pdbx_strand_id
1 'polypeptide(L)'
;MSLLRDVGRRRRRIRSALTRATGATALITASAVLTGLVQAPPAVAETTPEVDDGLYRNSIGEDRRLDRCLTGVALHFGGGQMKAKAIEGLTGTEEQLRTVVGDLGWLGYGPLGQARDADEEAGGAYATAVYDRNMALEAANKPYAESAWASDDMEWHVPEFGEDVTRFTLVTQKEMAWRLGWDGHSNAGPEAVARARAVAEENRGKDDWHDWSADSMLDDSELKNTDWWRGTTASDIASYLRRGGFATEAPAKDSPAYRVEVEDLKQAWAACDFQNPVDPRRMLNAPVMTAMVEWEQEYAGQAPQRAVIIQAEADAAAATREAADDMIEAIGLAWRAEQILTWRKYWQDTLAADPDTILGKPDQAMYDKATAELAKLRSDAAALVTAADAQAAKAATAAGKAATAQQEAWSFADTAKVPRGRGLMYAQQSVQVARASAAAASAAAKATATARSATHATIADAEALLAKAQTESKAISTEFRRVAAVEAAAQAKAAADSAAANATAAADAADTAVAARTTAEQKRDKAKNAAATAATERAKAQTEKATAVAERAKAAAERTKAVEAEQRAGTQKTAAQTADTAASTAATDATAKRKTADDRAKAAKAAREKAVAALQGKLAAAARAAALEAA
;
A
#
# COMPACT_ATOMS: atom_id res chain seq x y z
N MET A 1 25.05 -6.41 -11.45
CA MET A 1 26.16 -5.48 -11.22
C MET A 1 26.56 -4.63 -12.46
N SER A 2 26.34 -5.04 -13.69
CA SER A 2 26.64 -4.22 -14.88
C SER A 2 25.58 -3.15 -15.17
N LEU A 3 24.30 -3.42 -14.91
CA LEU A 3 23.16 -2.51 -15.11
C LEU A 3 23.20 -1.29 -14.16
N LEU A 4 23.66 -1.47 -12.92
CA LEU A 4 23.76 -0.38 -11.94
C LEU A 4 24.83 0.67 -12.33
N ARG A 5 25.86 0.29 -13.10
CA ARG A 5 26.87 1.23 -13.58
C ARG A 5 26.36 2.16 -14.69
N ASP A 6 25.37 1.73 -15.43
CA ASP A 6 24.87 2.51 -16.59
C ASP A 6 23.89 3.61 -16.16
N VAL A 7 23.03 3.31 -15.19
CA VAL A 7 22.08 4.30 -14.61
C VAL A 7 22.83 5.45 -13.93
N GLY A 8 23.89 5.14 -13.18
CA GLY A 8 24.74 6.17 -12.54
C GLY A 8 25.45 7.08 -13.54
N ARG A 9 25.86 6.56 -14.70
CA ARG A 9 26.50 7.37 -15.75
C ARG A 9 25.52 8.31 -16.46
N ARG A 10 24.28 7.88 -16.68
CA ARG A 10 23.26 8.73 -17.33
C ARG A 10 22.84 9.89 -16.45
N ARG A 11 22.61 9.67 -15.15
CA ARG A 11 22.30 10.77 -14.20
C ARG A 11 23.45 11.78 -14.05
N ARG A 12 24.70 11.35 -14.08
CA ARG A 12 25.85 12.27 -14.05
C ARG A 12 25.92 13.17 -15.29
N ARG A 13 25.55 12.68 -16.47
CA ARG A 13 25.51 13.49 -17.70
C ARG A 13 24.40 14.54 -17.68
N ILE A 14 23.22 14.20 -17.16
CA ILE A 14 22.12 15.15 -16.98
C ILE A 14 22.49 16.25 -15.98
N ARG A 15 23.14 15.90 -14.87
CA ARG A 15 23.62 16.90 -13.89
C ARG A 15 24.67 17.86 -14.47
N SER A 16 25.57 17.40 -15.32
CA SER A 16 26.57 18.27 -15.91
C SER A 16 26.00 19.27 -16.93
N ALA A 17 24.87 18.97 -17.53
CA ALA A 17 24.16 19.90 -18.41
C ALA A 17 23.36 20.97 -17.64
N LEU A 18 22.72 20.59 -16.52
CA LEU A 18 21.97 21.51 -15.66
C LEU A 18 22.87 22.48 -14.86
N THR A 19 24.05 22.02 -14.40
CA THR A 19 24.97 22.86 -13.61
C THR A 19 25.64 23.98 -14.42
N ARG A 20 25.59 23.92 -15.74
CA ARG A 20 26.12 25.00 -16.61
C ARG A 20 25.08 26.08 -16.95
N ALA A 21 23.82 25.85 -16.63
CA ALA A 21 22.72 26.80 -16.91
C ALA A 21 22.28 27.66 -15.71
N THR A 22 22.79 27.41 -14.49
CA THR A 22 22.38 28.13 -13.27
C THR A 22 23.46 29.11 -12.76
N GLY A 23 23.97 29.93 -13.64
CA GLY A 23 24.82 31.06 -13.28
C GLY A 23 24.10 32.37 -13.62
N ALA A 24 23.07 32.77 -12.88
CA ALA A 24 22.73 34.18 -12.61
C ALA A 24 21.32 34.34 -11.99
N THR A 25 21.29 35.08 -10.90
CA THR A 25 20.21 35.92 -10.35
C THR A 25 19.35 35.35 -9.25
N ALA A 26 19.65 35.61 -8.01
CA ALA A 26 19.26 36.74 -7.15
C ALA A 26 17.76 36.86 -6.82
N LEU A 27 17.51 36.72 -5.51
CA LEU A 27 16.49 37.34 -4.64
C LEU A 27 15.34 38.11 -5.32
N ILE A 28 14.08 37.67 -5.05
CA ILE A 28 12.97 38.59 -4.77
C ILE A 28 12.07 37.97 -3.70
N THR A 29 11.81 38.75 -2.69
CA THR A 29 10.95 38.59 -1.53
C THR A 29 9.47 38.54 -1.91
N ALA A 30 8.70 37.85 -1.08
CA ALA A 30 7.24 37.74 -1.11
C ALA A 30 6.54 39.12 -1.03
N SER A 31 5.48 39.25 -1.80
CA SER A 31 4.21 39.88 -1.40
C SER A 31 3.15 39.60 -2.44
N ALA A 32 2.03 39.08 -1.97
CA ALA A 32 0.83 38.82 -2.72
C ALA A 32 0.16 40.08 -3.25
N VAL A 33 -0.46 40.00 -4.38
CA VAL A 33 -1.82 40.50 -4.67
C VAL A 33 -2.26 39.93 -6.01
N LEU A 34 -3.43 39.35 -6.06
CA LEU A 34 -4.19 38.97 -7.24
C LEU A 34 -4.39 40.16 -8.18
N THR A 35 -3.81 40.09 -9.35
CA THR A 35 -4.38 40.68 -10.57
C THR A 35 -3.82 39.92 -11.76
N GLY A 36 -4.70 39.38 -12.58
CA GLY A 36 -4.37 38.59 -13.74
C GLY A 36 -3.52 39.32 -14.77
N LEU A 37 -2.33 38.83 -14.95
CA LEU A 37 -1.53 39.00 -16.15
C LEU A 37 -0.93 37.67 -16.50
N VAL A 38 -1.53 37.01 -17.50
CA VAL A 38 -0.92 35.86 -18.15
C VAL A 38 0.34 36.37 -18.85
N GLN A 39 1.48 36.33 -18.14
CA GLN A 39 2.76 36.43 -18.82
C GLN A 39 3.05 35.08 -19.45
N ALA A 40 3.25 35.08 -20.76
CA ALA A 40 3.75 33.93 -21.48
C ALA A 40 5.03 33.43 -20.80
N PRO A 41 5.18 32.12 -20.53
CA PRO A 41 6.43 31.61 -19.99
C PRO A 41 7.57 31.94 -20.93
N PRO A 42 8.78 32.22 -20.40
CA PRO A 42 9.95 32.44 -21.24
C PRO A 42 10.13 31.21 -22.15
N ALA A 43 10.41 31.45 -23.41
CA ALA A 43 10.74 30.40 -24.36
C ALA A 43 11.88 29.56 -23.79
N VAL A 44 11.60 28.34 -23.36
CA VAL A 44 12.59 27.37 -22.94
C VAL A 44 13.41 27.07 -24.18
N ALA A 45 14.71 27.36 -24.15
CA ALA A 45 15.63 27.01 -25.22
C ALA A 45 15.46 25.51 -25.50
N GLU A 46 15.18 25.17 -26.74
CA GLU A 46 15.10 23.79 -27.22
C GLU A 46 16.46 23.12 -27.01
N THR A 47 16.61 22.43 -25.88
CA THR A 47 17.62 21.38 -25.80
C THR A 47 17.08 20.21 -26.58
N THR A 48 17.73 19.88 -27.69
CA THR A 48 17.47 18.64 -28.43
C THR A 48 17.52 17.48 -27.45
N PRO A 49 16.41 16.76 -27.21
CA PRO A 49 16.43 15.62 -26.31
C PRO A 49 17.28 14.52 -26.94
N GLU A 50 18.16 13.95 -26.13
CA GLU A 50 18.87 12.73 -26.50
C GLU A 50 17.82 11.62 -26.67
N VAL A 51 17.82 10.95 -27.81
CA VAL A 51 16.91 9.82 -28.11
C VAL A 51 17.29 8.70 -27.16
N ASP A 52 16.44 8.44 -26.19
CA ASP A 52 16.62 7.37 -25.20
C ASP A 52 15.78 6.15 -25.65
N ASP A 53 16.43 5.03 -25.86
CA ASP A 53 15.92 3.65 -25.99
C ASP A 53 14.70 3.38 -26.89
N GLY A 54 14.44 4.15 -27.87
CA GLY A 54 13.36 3.90 -28.81
C GLY A 54 12.00 4.52 -28.45
N LEU A 55 11.78 4.91 -27.20
CA LEU A 55 10.54 5.55 -26.78
C LEU A 55 10.79 7.04 -26.57
N TYR A 56 10.35 7.86 -27.53
CA TYR A 56 10.44 9.31 -27.38
C TYR A 56 9.45 9.81 -26.34
N ARG A 57 9.96 10.36 -25.24
CA ARG A 57 9.20 11.02 -24.18
C ARG A 57 9.79 12.40 -23.88
N ASN A 58 8.92 13.33 -23.51
CA ASN A 58 9.33 14.60 -22.96
C ASN A 58 9.70 14.42 -21.49
N SER A 59 10.94 14.70 -21.09
CA SER A 59 11.45 14.50 -19.72
C SER A 59 11.05 15.61 -18.73
N ILE A 60 10.28 16.60 -19.13
CA ILE A 60 9.94 17.75 -18.28
C ILE A 60 9.19 17.29 -17.02
N GLY A 61 9.77 17.59 -15.86
CA GLY A 61 9.18 17.30 -14.54
C GLY A 61 9.25 15.84 -14.10
N GLU A 62 9.76 14.91 -14.92
CA GLU A 62 9.84 13.48 -14.61
C GLU A 62 10.68 13.21 -13.36
N ASP A 63 11.86 13.81 -13.26
CA ASP A 63 12.75 13.62 -12.11
C ASP A 63 12.08 13.94 -10.77
N ARG A 64 11.29 15.02 -10.73
CA ARG A 64 10.58 15.45 -9.53
C ARG A 64 9.48 14.46 -9.14
N ARG A 65 8.72 14.00 -10.12
CA ARG A 65 7.67 13.00 -9.90
C ARG A 65 8.27 11.66 -9.48
N LEU A 66 9.35 11.26 -10.13
CA LEU A 66 10.10 10.06 -9.77
C LEU A 66 10.60 10.13 -8.32
N ASP A 67 11.20 11.24 -7.90
CA ASP A 67 11.68 11.41 -6.53
C ASP A 67 10.56 11.27 -5.50
N ARG A 68 9.38 11.86 -5.77
CA ARG A 68 8.20 11.71 -4.91
C ARG A 68 7.72 10.27 -4.84
N CYS A 69 7.66 9.58 -5.97
CA CYS A 69 7.24 8.20 -6.03
C CYS A 69 8.22 7.27 -5.33
N LEU A 70 9.54 7.42 -5.59
CA LEU A 70 10.61 6.68 -4.89
C LEU A 70 10.50 6.82 -3.38
N THR A 71 10.35 8.06 -2.93
CA THR A 71 10.28 8.35 -1.49
C THR A 71 8.96 7.85 -0.90
N GLY A 72 7.85 7.90 -1.67
CA GLY A 72 6.58 7.32 -1.27
C GLY A 72 6.66 5.80 -1.08
N VAL A 73 7.34 5.09 -1.99
CA VAL A 73 7.60 3.65 -1.82
C VAL A 73 8.48 3.39 -0.59
N ALA A 74 9.55 4.18 -0.39
CA ALA A 74 10.40 4.07 0.79
C ALA A 74 9.62 4.27 2.10
N LEU A 75 8.65 5.19 2.11
CA LEU A 75 7.75 5.40 3.25
C LEU A 75 6.95 4.14 3.58
N HIS A 76 6.36 3.47 2.57
CA HIS A 76 5.51 2.30 2.83
C HIS A 76 6.31 1.06 3.16
N PHE A 77 7.46 0.89 2.54
CA PHE A 77 8.30 -0.29 2.59
C PHE A 77 9.33 -0.28 3.72
N GLY A 78 9.80 0.91 4.11
CA GLY A 78 10.90 1.08 5.03
C GLY A 78 10.59 0.74 6.47
N GLY A 79 11.65 0.46 7.23
CA GLY A 79 11.65 0.46 8.67
C GLY A 79 11.56 1.88 9.25
N GLY A 80 11.88 2.03 10.51
CA GLY A 80 11.75 3.32 11.20
C GLY A 80 12.61 4.43 10.63
N GLN A 81 13.87 4.11 10.26
CA GLN A 81 14.82 5.09 9.73
C GLN A 81 14.46 5.51 8.30
N MET A 82 14.11 4.56 7.44
CA MET A 82 13.64 4.87 6.10
C MET A 82 12.36 5.69 6.11
N LYS A 83 11.38 5.36 6.97
CA LYS A 83 10.15 6.15 7.12
C LYS A 83 10.46 7.58 7.57
N ALA A 84 11.34 7.76 8.55
CA ALA A 84 11.74 9.08 9.02
C ALA A 84 12.40 9.90 7.90
N LYS A 85 13.30 9.29 7.13
CA LYS A 85 13.93 9.95 5.98
C LYS A 85 12.96 10.24 4.84
N ALA A 86 12.03 9.32 4.58
CA ALA A 86 10.98 9.55 3.59
C ALA A 86 10.08 10.72 3.98
N ILE A 87 9.66 10.81 5.24
CA ILE A 87 8.87 11.92 5.76
C ILE A 87 9.63 13.25 5.61
N GLU A 88 10.92 13.29 5.99
CA GLU A 88 11.78 14.46 5.83
C GLU A 88 11.79 14.96 4.37
N GLY A 89 11.99 14.05 3.42
CA GLY A 89 11.98 14.39 1.99
C GLY A 89 10.61 14.85 1.48
N LEU A 90 9.55 14.10 1.83
CA LEU A 90 8.20 14.35 1.31
C LEU A 90 7.52 15.59 1.92
N THR A 91 7.94 16.03 3.09
CA THR A 91 7.45 17.25 3.74
C THR A 91 8.35 18.46 3.55
N GLY A 92 9.55 18.23 3.03
CA GLY A 92 10.56 19.25 2.78
C GLY A 92 10.36 19.98 1.44
N THR A 93 11.36 20.78 1.09
CA THR A 93 11.47 21.41 -0.22
C THR A 93 11.88 20.38 -1.28
N GLU A 94 11.73 20.72 -2.56
CA GLU A 94 12.17 19.86 -3.65
C GLU A 94 13.69 19.57 -3.62
N GLU A 95 14.48 20.53 -3.20
CA GLU A 95 15.92 20.35 -3.02
C GLU A 95 16.22 19.36 -1.89
N GLN A 96 15.47 19.45 -0.78
CA GLN A 96 15.57 18.50 0.32
C GLN A 96 15.12 17.10 -0.12
N LEU A 97 14.02 16.99 -0.84
CA LEU A 97 13.56 15.72 -1.41
C LEU A 97 14.63 15.09 -2.32
N ARG A 98 15.16 15.87 -3.24
CA ARG A 98 16.24 15.43 -4.14
C ARG A 98 17.49 14.98 -3.35
N THR A 99 17.83 15.70 -2.29
CA THR A 99 18.96 15.34 -1.41
C THR A 99 18.70 14.02 -0.70
N VAL A 100 17.49 13.82 -0.17
CA VAL A 100 17.09 12.58 0.51
C VAL A 100 17.12 11.39 -0.45
N VAL A 101 16.59 11.55 -1.66
CA VAL A 101 16.55 10.48 -2.68
C VAL A 101 17.96 10.12 -3.16
N GLY A 102 18.83 11.11 -3.36
CA GLY A 102 20.16 10.87 -3.93
C GLY A 102 20.09 10.35 -5.36
N ASP A 103 20.98 9.42 -5.71
CA ASP A 103 21.11 8.94 -7.10
C ASP A 103 20.13 7.82 -7.47
N LEU A 104 19.78 6.93 -6.52
CA LEU A 104 18.98 5.73 -6.76
C LEU A 104 17.94 5.47 -5.63
N GLY A 105 17.55 6.50 -4.90
CA GLY A 105 16.65 6.32 -3.76
C GLY A 105 17.22 5.34 -2.73
N TRP A 106 16.39 4.42 -2.24
CA TRP A 106 16.84 3.41 -1.27
C TRP A 106 17.75 2.33 -1.86
N LEU A 107 17.86 2.21 -3.17
CA LEU A 107 18.81 1.28 -3.83
C LEU A 107 20.23 1.86 -3.90
N GLY A 108 20.37 3.17 -3.68
CA GLY A 108 21.66 3.86 -3.72
C GLY A 108 22.37 3.93 -2.37
N TYR A 109 23.42 4.73 -2.33
CA TYR A 109 24.21 5.02 -1.12
C TYR A 109 23.89 6.40 -0.54
N GLY A 110 22.85 7.05 -1.03
CA GLY A 110 22.33 8.32 -0.51
C GLY A 110 21.65 8.17 0.85
N PRO A 111 21.05 9.26 1.40
CA PRO A 111 20.42 9.23 2.72
C PRO A 111 19.33 8.17 2.88
N LEU A 112 18.52 7.88 1.86
CA LEU A 112 17.54 6.80 1.89
C LEU A 112 18.19 5.41 1.92
N GLY A 113 19.28 5.21 1.18
CA GLY A 113 20.03 3.95 1.21
C GLY A 113 20.70 3.72 2.56
N GLN A 114 21.30 4.77 3.15
CA GLN A 114 21.86 4.69 4.51
C GLN A 114 20.78 4.40 5.57
N ALA A 115 19.60 4.97 5.41
CA ALA A 115 18.49 4.68 6.31
C ALA A 115 17.98 3.24 6.16
N ARG A 116 18.00 2.66 4.94
CA ARG A 116 17.74 1.23 4.72
C ARG A 116 18.76 0.37 5.46
N ASP A 117 20.03 0.67 5.30
CA ASP A 117 21.11 -0.10 5.94
C ASP A 117 20.99 -0.04 7.48
N ALA A 118 20.64 1.12 8.03
CA ALA A 118 20.37 1.28 9.46
C ALA A 118 19.11 0.50 9.93
N ASP A 119 18.08 0.41 9.10
CA ASP A 119 16.90 -0.44 9.40
C ASP A 119 17.25 -1.94 9.35
N GLU A 120 18.11 -2.37 8.42
CA GLU A 120 18.61 -3.75 8.35
C GLU A 120 19.45 -4.10 9.58
N GLU A 121 20.34 -3.20 10.02
CA GLU A 121 21.11 -3.38 11.25
C GLU A 121 20.21 -3.46 12.49
N ALA A 122 19.25 -2.54 12.61
CA ALA A 122 18.28 -2.55 13.70
C ALA A 122 17.42 -3.83 13.70
N GLY A 123 17.04 -4.32 12.53
CA GLY A 123 16.33 -5.58 12.37
C GLY A 123 17.16 -6.78 12.83
N GLY A 124 18.44 -6.82 12.50
CA GLY A 124 19.37 -7.86 12.97
C GLY A 124 19.57 -7.82 14.49
N ALA A 125 19.74 -6.63 15.06
CA ALA A 125 19.85 -6.47 16.51
C ALA A 125 18.56 -6.91 17.24
N TYR A 126 17.40 -6.58 16.69
CA TYR A 126 16.12 -7.02 17.22
C TYR A 126 15.96 -8.55 17.17
N ALA A 127 16.30 -9.19 16.04
CA ALA A 127 16.24 -10.64 15.91
C ALA A 127 17.13 -11.33 16.94
N THR A 128 18.33 -10.79 17.19
CA THR A 128 19.23 -11.28 18.25
C THR A 128 18.60 -11.15 19.64
N ALA A 129 18.00 -10.00 19.94
CA ALA A 129 17.34 -9.80 21.23
C ALA A 129 16.14 -10.75 21.45
N VAL A 130 15.36 -11.04 20.41
CA VAL A 130 14.29 -12.03 20.45
C VAL A 130 14.84 -13.42 20.70
N TYR A 131 15.92 -13.81 20.00
CA TYR A 131 16.59 -15.09 20.21
C TYR A 131 17.10 -15.23 21.64
N ASP A 132 17.79 -14.23 22.18
CA ASP A 132 18.30 -14.23 23.55
C ASP A 132 17.18 -14.36 24.58
N ARG A 133 16.05 -13.66 24.35
CA ARG A 133 14.85 -13.75 25.19
C ARG A 133 14.26 -15.17 25.18
N ASN A 134 14.22 -15.81 24.04
CA ASN A 134 13.73 -17.18 23.90
C ASN A 134 14.66 -18.19 24.60
N MET A 135 15.96 -18.05 24.44
CA MET A 135 16.94 -18.86 25.17
C MET A 135 16.84 -18.68 26.69
N ALA A 136 16.55 -17.46 27.13
CA ALA A 136 16.34 -17.19 28.57
C ALA A 136 15.06 -17.86 29.11
N LEU A 137 13.98 -17.91 28.32
CA LEU A 137 12.75 -18.63 28.67
C LEU A 137 13.00 -20.14 28.81
N GLU A 138 13.70 -20.75 27.85
CA GLU A 138 14.05 -22.18 27.91
C GLU A 138 14.96 -22.49 29.08
N ALA A 139 16.03 -21.71 29.26
CA ALA A 139 16.94 -21.89 30.40
C ALA A 139 16.23 -21.77 31.75
N ALA A 140 15.29 -20.85 31.84
CA ALA A 140 14.49 -20.68 33.06
C ALA A 140 13.48 -21.82 33.25
N ASN A 141 13.05 -22.51 32.19
CA ASN A 141 12.17 -23.68 32.26
C ASN A 141 12.90 -24.99 32.61
N LYS A 142 14.19 -25.06 32.34
CA LYS A 142 15.01 -26.28 32.52
C LYS A 142 14.84 -27.01 33.86
N PRO A 143 14.78 -26.32 35.03
CA PRO A 143 14.60 -27.01 36.32
C PRO A 143 13.26 -27.75 36.42
N TYR A 144 12.22 -27.28 35.74
CA TYR A 144 10.90 -27.92 35.74
C TYR A 144 10.86 -29.09 34.74
N ALA A 145 11.43 -28.91 33.56
CA ALA A 145 11.52 -29.94 32.53
C ALA A 145 12.32 -31.18 33.03
N GLU A 146 13.50 -30.95 33.58
CA GLU A 146 14.40 -32.04 34.02
C GLU A 146 13.82 -32.81 35.20
N SER A 147 13.11 -32.19 36.11
CA SER A 147 12.59 -32.82 37.33
C SER A 147 11.26 -33.55 37.15
N ALA A 148 10.55 -33.32 36.04
CA ALA A 148 9.25 -33.94 35.79
C ALA A 148 9.32 -35.17 34.88
N TRP A 149 10.49 -35.61 34.40
CA TRP A 149 10.62 -36.63 33.35
C TRP A 149 9.69 -36.34 32.17
N ALA A 150 9.65 -35.05 31.80
CA ALA A 150 8.67 -34.53 30.88
C ALA A 150 8.91 -35.04 29.46
N SER A 151 7.83 -35.19 28.76
CA SER A 151 7.79 -35.52 27.34
C SER A 151 8.45 -34.41 26.49
N ASP A 152 8.75 -34.75 25.24
CA ASP A 152 9.36 -33.89 24.22
C ASP A 152 8.60 -32.54 23.97
N ASP A 153 7.42 -32.36 24.57
CA ASP A 153 6.58 -31.17 24.44
C ASP A 153 7.00 -29.98 25.35
N MET A 154 8.11 -30.06 26.06
CA MET A 154 8.58 -29.00 26.96
C MET A 154 9.59 -28.05 26.32
N GLU A 155 9.82 -28.13 25.02
CA GLU A 155 10.56 -27.14 24.26
C GLU A 155 9.69 -25.91 23.93
N TRP A 156 10.29 -24.74 24.07
CA TRP A 156 9.63 -23.51 23.64
C TRP A 156 9.68 -23.39 22.12
N HIS A 157 8.52 -23.44 21.52
CA HIS A 157 8.39 -23.11 20.10
C HIS A 157 7.84 -21.70 19.98
N VAL A 158 8.72 -20.76 19.57
CA VAL A 158 8.33 -19.40 19.27
C VAL A 158 7.18 -19.43 18.25
N PRO A 159 6.08 -18.70 18.47
CA PRO A 159 5.06 -18.54 17.44
C PRO A 159 5.70 -18.10 16.12
N GLU A 160 5.18 -18.58 15.00
CA GLU A 160 5.73 -18.33 13.63
C GLU A 160 6.07 -16.85 13.32
N PHE A 161 5.63 -15.91 14.16
CA PHE A 161 5.97 -14.47 14.06
C PHE A 161 7.06 -14.04 15.04
N GLY A 162 7.45 -14.93 16.00
CA GLY A 162 8.32 -14.56 17.10
C GLY A 162 9.76 -14.34 16.70
N GLU A 163 10.20 -14.96 15.61
CA GLU A 163 11.53 -14.72 15.05
C GLU A 163 11.58 -13.41 14.27
N ASP A 164 10.41 -12.78 14.00
CA ASP A 164 10.37 -11.73 13.02
C ASP A 164 9.20 -10.74 13.15
N VAL A 165 8.98 -10.17 14.35
CA VAL A 165 8.02 -9.08 14.53
C VAL A 165 8.34 -7.92 13.59
N THR A 166 9.63 -7.63 13.40
CA THR A 166 10.09 -6.66 12.39
C THR A 166 9.74 -7.14 10.99
N ARG A 167 9.90 -8.43 10.69
CA ARG A 167 9.57 -9.04 9.40
C ARG A 167 8.06 -9.17 9.21
N PHE A 168 7.29 -9.45 10.24
CA PHE A 168 5.84 -9.46 10.16
C PHE A 168 5.29 -8.10 9.73
N THR A 169 5.72 -7.02 10.37
CA THR A 169 5.36 -5.66 9.98
C THR A 169 5.98 -5.26 8.65
N LEU A 170 7.22 -5.62 8.39
CA LEU A 170 7.89 -5.41 7.11
C LEU A 170 7.26 -6.24 6.00
N VAL A 171 6.97 -7.52 6.21
CA VAL A 171 6.30 -8.37 5.20
C VAL A 171 4.90 -7.88 4.91
N THR A 172 4.14 -7.46 5.92
CA THR A 172 2.77 -6.97 5.73
C THR A 172 2.77 -5.60 5.06
N GLN A 173 3.68 -4.71 5.45
CA GLN A 173 3.89 -3.42 4.80
C GLN A 173 4.53 -3.59 3.41
N LYS A 174 5.47 -4.52 3.26
CA LYS A 174 6.11 -4.89 2.00
C LYS A 174 5.10 -5.47 1.01
N GLU A 175 4.22 -6.34 1.46
CA GLU A 175 3.16 -6.89 0.63
C GLU A 175 2.15 -5.81 0.20
N MET A 176 1.85 -4.84 1.07
CA MET A 176 1.06 -3.66 0.72
C MET A 176 1.79 -2.76 -0.27
N ALA A 177 3.05 -2.44 -0.02
CA ALA A 177 3.86 -1.61 -0.91
C ALA A 177 4.07 -2.29 -2.27
N TRP A 178 4.30 -3.60 -2.29
CA TRP A 178 4.39 -4.39 -3.50
C TRP A 178 3.09 -4.37 -4.31
N ARG A 179 1.93 -4.52 -3.65
CA ARG A 179 0.62 -4.48 -4.31
C ARG A 179 0.19 -3.08 -4.74
N LEU A 180 0.69 -2.04 -4.08
CA LEU A 180 0.25 -0.67 -4.28
C LEU A 180 1.20 0.17 -5.12
N GLY A 181 2.44 -0.27 -5.32
CA GLY A 181 3.38 0.62 -5.95
C GLY A 181 4.68 0.05 -6.47
N TRP A 182 5.04 -1.20 -6.17
CA TRP A 182 6.27 -1.76 -6.72
C TRP A 182 6.11 -2.19 -8.18
N ASP A 183 4.96 -2.74 -8.51
CA ASP A 183 4.53 -2.85 -9.92
C ASP A 183 4.21 -1.45 -10.47
N GLY A 184 5.01 -0.45 -10.12
CA GLY A 184 4.84 1.00 -10.33
C GLY A 184 4.33 1.45 -11.69
N HIS A 185 4.14 0.51 -12.55
CA HIS A 185 3.36 0.60 -13.77
C HIS A 185 2.18 -0.35 -13.62
N SER A 186 0.96 0.16 -13.63
CA SER A 186 -0.16 -0.70 -13.96
C SER A 186 0.10 -1.24 -15.37
N ASN A 187 0.52 -2.50 -15.44
CA ASN A 187 0.69 -3.17 -16.72
C ASN A 187 -0.66 -3.20 -17.45
N ALA A 188 -0.66 -2.87 -18.71
CA ALA A 188 -1.85 -3.00 -19.53
C ALA A 188 -2.30 -4.47 -19.59
N GLY A 189 -3.59 -4.70 -19.47
CA GLY A 189 -4.14 -6.05 -19.60
C GLY A 189 -3.86 -6.63 -21.02
N PRO A 190 -3.75 -7.97 -21.15
CA PRO A 190 -3.39 -8.60 -22.41
C PRO A 190 -4.35 -8.26 -23.56
N GLU A 191 -5.62 -8.02 -23.25
CA GLU A 191 -6.60 -7.59 -24.25
C GLU A 191 -6.33 -6.18 -24.78
N ALA A 192 -5.94 -5.25 -23.89
CA ALA A 192 -5.59 -3.89 -24.29
C ALA A 192 -4.32 -3.89 -25.16
N VAL A 193 -3.31 -4.68 -24.78
CA VAL A 193 -2.08 -4.85 -25.56
C VAL A 193 -2.38 -5.46 -26.93
N ALA A 194 -3.22 -6.50 -27.01
CA ALA A 194 -3.62 -7.10 -28.28
C ALA A 194 -4.33 -6.10 -29.19
N ARG A 195 -5.22 -5.25 -28.62
CA ARG A 195 -5.86 -4.17 -29.39
C ARG A 195 -4.87 -3.11 -29.84
N ALA A 196 -3.89 -2.74 -29.00
CA ALA A 196 -2.85 -1.79 -29.38
C ALA A 196 -1.99 -2.33 -30.54
N ARG A 197 -1.64 -3.61 -30.51
CA ARG A 197 -0.95 -4.29 -31.64
C ARG A 197 -1.78 -4.28 -32.94
N ALA A 198 -3.09 -4.50 -32.82
CA ALA A 198 -3.98 -4.40 -34.00
C ALA A 198 -4.00 -2.98 -34.59
N VAL A 199 -4.08 -1.95 -33.70
CA VAL A 199 -3.99 -0.54 -34.14
C VAL A 199 -2.63 -0.22 -34.76
N ALA A 200 -1.54 -0.75 -34.22
CA ALA A 200 -0.21 -0.56 -34.79
C ALA A 200 -0.13 -1.18 -36.20
N GLU A 201 -0.67 -2.37 -36.37
CA GLU A 201 -0.71 -3.03 -37.69
C GLU A 201 -1.60 -2.29 -38.71
N GLU A 202 -2.74 -1.74 -38.29
CA GLU A 202 -3.60 -0.90 -39.14
C GLU A 202 -2.90 0.39 -39.62
N ASN A 203 -1.96 0.89 -38.84
CA ASN A 203 -1.17 2.09 -39.14
C ASN A 203 0.17 1.78 -39.80
N ARG A 204 0.56 0.52 -39.91
CA ARG A 204 1.86 0.09 -40.44
C ARG A 204 2.12 0.60 -41.85
N GLY A 205 3.30 1.14 -42.08
CA GLY A 205 3.74 1.69 -43.34
C GLY A 205 3.15 3.05 -43.70
N LYS A 206 2.35 3.67 -42.80
CA LYS A 206 1.86 5.03 -43.01
C LYS A 206 2.90 6.07 -42.60
N ASP A 207 3.77 5.73 -41.68
CA ASP A 207 4.77 6.62 -41.07
C ASP A 207 5.85 5.81 -40.37
N ASP A 208 7.09 5.93 -40.81
CA ASP A 208 8.23 5.18 -40.25
C ASP A 208 8.43 5.45 -38.75
N TRP A 209 8.19 6.68 -38.27
CA TRP A 209 8.28 7.03 -36.87
C TRP A 209 7.19 6.35 -36.04
N HIS A 210 5.99 6.25 -36.58
CA HIS A 210 4.92 5.51 -35.92
C HIS A 210 5.28 4.04 -35.81
N ASP A 211 5.74 3.40 -36.88
CA ASP A 211 6.05 1.98 -36.90
C ASP A 211 7.15 1.64 -35.89
N TRP A 212 8.24 2.42 -35.91
CA TRP A 212 9.35 2.21 -35.01
C TRP A 212 8.94 2.43 -33.52
N SER A 213 8.22 3.51 -33.21
CA SER A 213 7.77 3.79 -31.85
C SER A 213 6.73 2.80 -31.36
N ALA A 214 5.86 2.30 -32.23
CA ALA A 214 4.86 1.29 -31.89
C ALA A 214 5.52 -0.07 -31.63
N ASP A 215 6.48 -0.47 -32.47
CA ASP A 215 7.24 -1.70 -32.28
C ASP A 215 8.03 -1.65 -30.95
N SER A 216 8.69 -0.53 -30.63
CA SER A 216 9.39 -0.35 -29.36
C SER A 216 8.45 -0.35 -28.16
N MET A 217 7.32 0.37 -28.23
CA MET A 217 6.33 0.44 -27.15
C MET A 217 5.65 -0.90 -26.87
N LEU A 218 5.44 -1.72 -27.89
CA LEU A 218 4.72 -3.00 -27.82
C LEU A 218 5.66 -4.21 -27.77
N ASP A 219 6.97 -3.98 -27.65
CA ASP A 219 7.93 -5.06 -27.46
C ASP A 219 7.66 -5.79 -26.14
N ASP A 220 7.74 -7.12 -26.16
CA ASP A 220 7.45 -7.94 -24.97
C ASP A 220 8.43 -7.70 -23.82
N SER A 221 9.66 -7.25 -24.11
CA SER A 221 10.64 -6.89 -23.11
C SER A 221 10.26 -5.59 -22.39
N GLU A 222 9.75 -4.60 -23.10
CA GLU A 222 9.28 -3.34 -22.53
C GLU A 222 7.95 -3.48 -21.78
N LEU A 223 7.04 -4.33 -22.26
CA LEU A 223 5.77 -4.64 -21.58
C LEU A 223 5.95 -5.46 -20.31
N LYS A 224 7.01 -6.27 -20.22
CA LYS A 224 7.35 -7.12 -19.06
C LYS A 224 8.47 -6.53 -18.23
N ASN A 225 8.95 -5.33 -18.54
CA ASN A 225 10.03 -4.70 -17.82
C ASN A 225 9.61 -4.49 -16.36
N THR A 226 10.31 -5.17 -15.46
CA THR A 226 10.10 -5.05 -14.01
C THR A 226 10.84 -3.86 -13.42
N ASP A 227 11.67 -3.20 -14.22
CA ASP A 227 12.31 -1.96 -13.83
C ASP A 227 11.27 -0.83 -13.89
N TRP A 228 10.62 -0.58 -12.79
CA TRP A 228 9.50 0.35 -12.60
C TRP A 228 9.75 1.82 -13.05
N TRP A 229 10.97 2.17 -13.44
CA TRP A 229 11.33 3.46 -14.05
C TRP A 229 11.51 3.40 -15.57
N ARG A 230 11.23 2.26 -16.19
CA ARG A 230 11.33 2.04 -17.65
C ARG A 230 10.23 1.11 -18.09
N GLY A 231 9.90 1.24 -19.34
CA GLY A 231 8.93 0.35 -19.97
C GLY A 231 7.63 1.05 -20.32
N THR A 232 6.77 0.28 -20.97
CA THR A 232 5.47 0.73 -21.44
C THR A 232 4.43 0.57 -20.35
N THR A 233 3.74 1.65 -20.02
CA THR A 233 2.72 1.68 -18.98
C THR A 233 1.32 1.42 -19.53
N ALA A 234 0.37 1.11 -18.65
CA ALA A 234 -1.04 1.05 -19.02
C ALA A 234 -1.55 2.40 -19.55
N SER A 235 -1.01 3.50 -19.04
CA SER A 235 -1.33 4.87 -19.50
C SER A 235 -0.88 5.10 -20.94
N ASP A 236 0.29 4.58 -21.33
CA ASP A 236 0.76 4.64 -22.72
C ASP A 236 -0.17 3.91 -23.66
N ILE A 237 -0.52 2.67 -23.31
CA ILE A 237 -1.43 1.84 -24.10
C ILE A 237 -2.81 2.48 -24.19
N ALA A 238 -3.36 3.00 -23.08
CA ALA A 238 -4.65 3.68 -23.07
C ALA A 238 -4.62 4.95 -23.95
N SER A 239 -3.56 5.74 -23.84
CA SER A 239 -3.32 6.94 -24.62
C SER A 239 -3.24 6.64 -26.13
N TYR A 240 -2.48 5.60 -26.49
CA TYR A 240 -2.34 5.11 -27.85
C TYR A 240 -3.67 4.62 -28.45
N LEU A 241 -4.40 3.79 -27.70
CA LEU A 241 -5.71 3.25 -28.11
C LEU A 241 -6.77 4.35 -28.27
N ARG A 242 -6.80 5.32 -27.39
CA ARG A 242 -7.76 6.44 -27.43
C ARG A 242 -7.63 7.25 -28.71
N ARG A 243 -6.43 7.40 -29.23
CA ARG A 243 -6.16 8.17 -30.45
C ARG A 243 -6.16 7.32 -31.71
N GLY A 244 -6.19 5.98 -31.59
CA GLY A 244 -5.98 5.09 -32.71
C GLY A 244 -4.56 5.15 -33.27
N GLY A 245 -3.57 5.41 -32.40
CA GLY A 245 -2.17 5.58 -32.72
C GLY A 245 -1.51 6.73 -31.94
N PHE A 246 -0.30 7.13 -32.32
CA PHE A 246 0.34 8.32 -31.77
C PHE A 246 -0.31 9.60 -32.30
N ALA A 247 -0.25 10.67 -31.50
CA ALA A 247 -0.78 11.96 -31.90
C ALA A 247 -0.11 12.47 -33.19
N THR A 248 -0.90 12.77 -34.20
CA THR A 248 -0.44 13.33 -35.48
C THR A 248 -0.61 14.86 -35.53
N GLU A 249 -1.47 15.39 -34.68
CA GLU A 249 -1.75 16.83 -34.54
C GLU A 249 -1.81 17.20 -33.06
N ALA A 250 -1.30 18.38 -32.74
CA ALA A 250 -1.43 18.92 -31.38
C ALA A 250 -2.91 19.23 -31.11
N PRO A 251 -3.49 18.77 -29.99
CA PRO A 251 -4.86 19.11 -29.63
C PRO A 251 -4.99 20.61 -29.45
N ALA A 252 -6.05 21.19 -30.03
CA ALA A 252 -6.28 22.61 -29.94
C ALA A 252 -6.41 23.05 -28.46
N LYS A 253 -5.73 24.10 -28.08
CA LYS A 253 -5.75 24.61 -26.70
C LYS A 253 -7.19 24.79 -26.22
N ASP A 254 -7.45 24.36 -25.00
CA ASP A 254 -8.77 24.41 -24.32
C ASP A 254 -9.89 23.60 -25.03
N SER A 255 -9.54 22.79 -26.03
CA SER A 255 -10.50 21.83 -26.60
C SER A 255 -10.80 20.69 -25.61
N PRO A 256 -11.94 19.97 -25.75
CA PRO A 256 -12.21 18.79 -24.95
C PRO A 256 -11.10 17.74 -25.03
N ALA A 257 -10.53 17.52 -26.19
CA ALA A 257 -9.39 16.61 -26.39
C ALA A 257 -8.16 17.06 -25.59
N TYR A 258 -7.85 18.36 -25.62
CA TYR A 258 -6.75 18.93 -24.84
C TYR A 258 -6.95 18.71 -23.34
N ARG A 259 -8.17 18.95 -22.84
CA ARG A 259 -8.49 18.77 -21.41
C ARG A 259 -8.44 17.30 -20.98
N VAL A 260 -8.87 16.39 -21.82
CA VAL A 260 -8.74 14.94 -21.58
C VAL A 260 -7.28 14.56 -21.41
N GLU A 261 -6.40 15.02 -22.29
CA GLU A 261 -4.95 14.72 -22.16
C GLU A 261 -4.38 15.29 -20.84
N VAL A 262 -4.71 16.52 -20.50
CA VAL A 262 -4.26 17.14 -19.25
C VAL A 262 -4.73 16.36 -18.02
N GLU A 263 -6.00 15.96 -17.97
CA GLU A 263 -6.56 15.23 -16.83
C GLU A 263 -6.00 13.80 -16.73
N ASP A 264 -5.81 13.12 -17.84
CA ASP A 264 -5.23 11.79 -17.88
C ASP A 264 -3.78 11.79 -17.39
N LEU A 265 -2.97 12.77 -17.81
CA LEU A 265 -1.59 12.94 -17.33
C LEU A 265 -1.54 13.15 -15.82
N LYS A 266 -2.36 14.06 -15.30
CA LYS A 266 -2.43 14.33 -13.86
C LYS A 266 -2.86 13.07 -13.09
N GLN A 267 -3.75 12.26 -13.63
CA GLN A 267 -4.21 11.02 -13.03
C GLN A 267 -3.10 9.95 -13.04
N ALA A 268 -2.38 9.81 -14.15
CA ALA A 268 -1.23 8.91 -14.26
C ALA A 268 -0.15 9.27 -13.22
N TRP A 269 0.23 10.53 -13.15
CA TRP A 269 1.24 11.01 -12.21
C TRP A 269 0.82 10.84 -10.73
N ALA A 270 -0.47 10.99 -10.44
CA ALA A 270 -1.00 10.71 -9.11
C ALA A 270 -0.90 9.23 -8.70
N ALA A 271 -0.93 8.34 -9.67
CA ALA A 271 -0.76 6.91 -9.48
C ALA A 271 0.71 6.45 -9.54
N CYS A 272 1.64 7.40 -9.53
CA CYS A 272 3.08 7.16 -9.68
C CYS A 272 3.51 6.60 -11.05
N ASP A 273 2.67 6.69 -12.06
CA ASP A 273 3.12 6.62 -13.45
C ASP A 273 3.72 8.00 -13.81
N PHE A 274 4.98 8.19 -13.40
CA PHE A 274 5.64 9.49 -13.38
C PHE A 274 6.08 9.96 -14.77
N GLN A 275 6.10 9.07 -15.75
CA GLN A 275 6.58 9.35 -17.10
C GLN A 275 5.60 10.23 -17.87
N ASN A 276 6.12 10.95 -18.82
CA ASN A 276 5.30 11.62 -19.83
C ASN A 276 4.95 10.61 -20.95
N PRO A 277 3.89 10.85 -21.71
CA PRO A 277 3.43 9.91 -22.74
C PRO A 277 4.49 9.71 -23.83
N VAL A 278 4.46 8.55 -24.45
CA VAL A 278 5.20 8.30 -25.71
C VAL A 278 4.62 9.20 -26.80
N ASP A 279 5.40 10.16 -27.25
CA ASP A 279 4.99 11.20 -28.22
C ASP A 279 6.10 11.45 -29.26
N PRO A 280 6.24 10.56 -30.26
CA PRO A 280 7.33 10.65 -31.25
C PRO A 280 7.35 11.96 -32.04
N ARG A 281 6.20 12.61 -32.15
CA ARG A 281 6.00 13.84 -32.93
C ARG A 281 5.92 15.12 -32.09
N ARG A 282 6.07 15.01 -30.75
CA ARG A 282 6.00 16.14 -29.80
C ARG A 282 4.69 16.92 -29.84
N MET A 283 3.59 16.27 -30.24
CA MET A 283 2.27 16.90 -30.35
C MET A 283 1.62 17.18 -28.99
N LEU A 284 2.08 16.50 -27.94
CA LEU A 284 1.52 16.58 -26.59
C LEU A 284 2.28 17.52 -25.64
N ASN A 285 3.31 18.22 -26.10
CA ASN A 285 4.09 19.13 -25.24
C ASN A 285 3.21 20.18 -24.52
N ALA A 286 2.23 20.75 -25.21
CA ALA A 286 1.37 21.78 -24.61
C ALA A 286 0.45 21.20 -23.51
N PRO A 287 -0.28 20.08 -23.71
CA PRO A 287 -0.99 19.40 -22.63
C PRO A 287 -0.08 18.99 -21.46
N VAL A 288 1.12 18.44 -21.72
CA VAL A 288 2.09 18.06 -20.67
C VAL A 288 2.47 19.26 -19.80
N MET A 289 2.80 20.40 -20.41
CA MET A 289 3.13 21.62 -19.68
C MET A 289 1.97 22.14 -18.83
N THR A 290 0.75 22.12 -19.38
CA THR A 290 -0.44 22.54 -18.64
C THR A 290 -0.71 21.56 -17.49
N ALA A 291 -0.66 20.27 -17.73
CA ALA A 291 -0.84 19.24 -16.71
C ALA A 291 0.18 19.39 -15.57
N MET A 292 1.44 19.68 -15.90
CA MET A 292 2.49 19.90 -14.91
C MET A 292 2.17 21.08 -13.98
N VAL A 293 1.79 22.22 -14.54
CA VAL A 293 1.46 23.40 -13.72
C VAL A 293 0.25 23.15 -12.83
N GLU A 294 -0.84 22.60 -13.38
CA GLU A 294 -2.05 22.29 -12.63
C GLU A 294 -1.81 21.22 -11.58
N TRP A 295 -1.03 20.18 -11.92
CA TRP A 295 -0.68 19.11 -11.01
C TRP A 295 0.12 19.61 -9.80
N GLU A 296 1.12 20.46 -10.01
CA GLU A 296 1.90 21.04 -8.91
C GLU A 296 1.02 21.89 -7.97
N GLN A 297 0.03 22.60 -8.51
CA GLN A 297 -0.92 23.36 -7.69
C GLN A 297 -1.82 22.44 -6.86
N GLU A 298 -2.35 21.37 -7.46
CA GLU A 298 -3.18 20.38 -6.75
C GLU A 298 -2.37 19.66 -5.66
N TYR A 299 -1.14 19.29 -5.98
CA TYR A 299 -0.23 18.64 -5.04
C TYR A 299 0.13 19.59 -3.88
N ALA A 300 0.52 20.82 -4.17
CA ALA A 300 0.88 21.81 -3.15
C ALA A 300 -0.31 22.16 -2.25
N GLY A 301 -1.51 22.25 -2.82
CA GLY A 301 -2.73 22.57 -2.07
C GLY A 301 -3.12 21.58 -0.99
N GLN A 302 -2.61 20.33 -1.07
CA GLN A 302 -2.90 19.27 -0.09
C GLN A 302 -1.66 18.88 0.76
N ALA A 303 -0.61 19.68 0.72
CA ALA A 303 0.64 19.38 1.44
C ALA A 303 0.45 19.23 2.97
N PRO A 304 -0.32 20.08 3.68
CA PRO A 304 -0.53 19.91 5.11
C PRO A 304 -1.19 18.58 5.47
N GLN A 305 -2.21 18.18 4.71
CA GLN A 305 -2.93 16.93 4.93
C GLN A 305 -2.03 15.73 4.65
N ARG A 306 -1.25 15.76 3.56
CA ARG A 306 -0.25 14.73 3.27
C ARG A 306 0.74 14.56 4.40
N ALA A 307 1.28 15.65 4.94
CA ALA A 307 2.24 15.59 6.04
C ALA A 307 1.65 14.89 7.27
N VAL A 308 0.41 15.21 7.65
CA VAL A 308 -0.29 14.54 8.76
C VAL A 308 -0.50 13.06 8.48
N ILE A 309 -0.91 12.71 7.26
CA ILE A 309 -1.21 11.32 6.88
C ILE A 309 0.04 10.45 6.90
N ILE A 310 1.15 10.90 6.30
CA ILE A 310 2.39 10.11 6.25
C ILE A 310 3.04 9.95 7.63
N GLN A 311 2.95 10.99 8.47
CA GLN A 311 3.40 10.85 9.86
C GLN A 311 2.54 9.85 10.63
N ALA A 312 1.22 9.89 10.43
CA ALA A 312 0.31 8.94 11.07
C ALA A 312 0.55 7.48 10.62
N GLU A 313 0.96 7.24 9.38
CA GLU A 313 1.40 5.91 8.94
C GLU A 313 2.58 5.43 9.76
N ALA A 314 3.63 6.25 9.88
CA ALA A 314 4.83 5.89 10.64
C ALA A 314 4.52 5.64 12.12
N ASP A 315 3.71 6.51 12.74
CA ASP A 315 3.29 6.36 14.13
C ASP A 315 2.49 5.08 14.36
N ALA A 316 1.54 4.77 13.48
CA ALA A 316 0.72 3.56 13.57
C ALA A 316 1.57 2.30 13.36
N ALA A 317 2.49 2.32 12.40
CA ALA A 317 3.38 1.19 12.13
C ALA A 317 4.33 0.92 13.31
N ALA A 318 4.89 1.97 13.92
CA ALA A 318 5.74 1.84 15.10
C ALA A 318 4.95 1.23 16.28
N ALA A 319 3.77 1.77 16.58
CA ALA A 319 2.93 1.25 17.66
C ALA A 319 2.48 -0.21 17.41
N THR A 320 2.29 -0.60 16.16
CA THR A 320 1.93 -1.99 15.82
C THR A 320 3.09 -2.95 16.09
N ARG A 321 4.33 -2.54 15.81
CA ARG A 321 5.52 -3.34 16.13
C ARG A 321 5.65 -3.58 17.62
N GLU A 322 5.51 -2.53 18.42
CA GLU A 322 5.57 -2.63 19.87
C GLU A 322 4.47 -3.54 20.42
N ALA A 323 3.22 -3.36 19.97
CA ALA A 323 2.10 -4.22 20.38
C ALA A 323 2.32 -5.69 20.03
N ALA A 324 2.95 -5.97 18.88
CA ALA A 324 3.29 -7.32 18.45
C ALA A 324 4.43 -7.93 19.28
N ASP A 325 5.40 -7.13 19.70
CA ASP A 325 6.46 -7.58 20.60
C ASP A 325 5.93 -7.91 21.99
N ASP A 326 5.12 -7.02 22.57
CA ASP A 326 4.42 -7.27 23.85
C ASP A 326 3.59 -8.57 23.80
N MET A 327 2.93 -8.84 22.67
CA MET A 327 2.14 -10.05 22.47
C MET A 327 3.02 -11.30 22.48
N ILE A 328 4.13 -11.29 21.78
CA ILE A 328 5.03 -12.46 21.70
C ILE A 328 5.62 -12.75 23.07
N GLU A 329 6.04 -11.71 23.78
CA GLU A 329 6.55 -11.87 25.12
C GLU A 329 5.48 -12.44 26.07
N ALA A 330 4.26 -11.95 26.00
CA ALA A 330 3.15 -12.46 26.83
C ALA A 330 2.83 -13.93 26.53
N ILE A 331 2.90 -14.36 25.26
CA ILE A 331 2.72 -15.76 24.88
C ILE A 331 3.84 -16.63 25.47
N GLY A 332 5.07 -16.15 25.46
CA GLY A 332 6.21 -16.82 26.12
C GLY A 332 6.03 -16.97 27.64
N LEU A 333 5.54 -15.91 28.31
CA LEU A 333 5.23 -15.98 29.74
C LEU A 333 4.07 -16.96 30.02
N ALA A 334 3.08 -17.02 29.16
CA ALA A 334 1.96 -17.94 29.28
C ALA A 334 2.41 -19.41 29.13
N TRP A 335 3.24 -19.69 28.12
CA TRP A 335 3.86 -21.00 27.95
C TRP A 335 4.63 -21.42 29.21
N ARG A 336 5.46 -20.53 29.73
CA ARG A 336 6.23 -20.83 30.93
C ARG A 336 5.36 -21.06 32.16
N ALA A 337 4.28 -20.32 32.34
CA ALA A 337 3.33 -20.53 33.41
C ALA A 337 2.67 -21.91 33.31
N GLU A 338 2.30 -22.32 32.10
CA GLU A 338 1.76 -23.66 31.81
C GLU A 338 2.76 -24.75 32.16
N GLN A 339 4.04 -24.60 31.80
CA GLN A 339 5.09 -25.56 32.13
C GLN A 339 5.22 -25.76 33.66
N ILE A 340 5.26 -24.67 34.42
CA ILE A 340 5.32 -24.73 35.89
C ILE A 340 4.07 -25.41 36.47
N LEU A 341 2.90 -25.15 35.93
CA LEU A 341 1.64 -25.77 36.35
C LEU A 341 1.63 -27.27 36.04
N THR A 342 2.11 -27.65 34.86
CA THR A 342 2.24 -29.05 34.42
C THR A 342 3.20 -29.82 35.32
N TRP A 343 4.38 -29.24 35.63
CA TRP A 343 5.32 -29.77 36.60
C TRP A 343 4.67 -29.98 37.98
N ARG A 344 3.91 -29.00 38.48
CA ARG A 344 3.21 -29.10 39.77
C ARG A 344 2.19 -30.24 39.78
N LYS A 345 1.42 -30.35 38.72
CA LYS A 345 0.42 -31.41 38.57
C LYS A 345 1.09 -32.80 38.50
N TYR A 346 2.14 -32.93 37.73
CA TYR A 346 2.89 -34.19 37.63
C TYR A 346 3.32 -34.71 39.02
N TRP A 347 3.93 -33.84 39.81
CA TRP A 347 4.36 -34.24 41.15
C TRP A 347 3.20 -34.42 42.13
N GLN A 348 2.14 -33.68 42.02
CA GLN A 348 0.90 -33.88 42.80
C GLN A 348 0.29 -35.26 42.52
N ASP A 349 0.17 -35.63 41.25
CA ASP A 349 -0.39 -36.92 40.82
C ASP A 349 0.54 -38.08 41.21
N THR A 350 1.86 -37.93 41.04
CA THR A 350 2.85 -38.93 41.39
C THR A 350 2.83 -39.22 42.90
N LEU A 351 2.83 -38.19 43.74
CA LEU A 351 2.79 -38.32 45.20
C LEU A 351 1.44 -38.84 45.69
N ALA A 352 0.35 -38.58 44.96
CA ALA A 352 -0.96 -39.15 45.30
C ALA A 352 -1.03 -40.64 44.96
N ALA A 353 -0.36 -41.08 43.87
CA ALA A 353 -0.29 -42.47 43.47
C ALA A 353 0.72 -43.29 44.31
N ASP A 354 1.87 -42.72 44.66
CA ASP A 354 2.91 -43.31 45.47
C ASP A 354 3.51 -42.26 46.46
N PRO A 355 2.98 -42.19 47.68
CA PRO A 355 3.44 -41.22 48.68
C PRO A 355 4.91 -41.47 49.12
N ASP A 356 5.42 -42.68 48.94
CA ASP A 356 6.76 -43.06 49.36
C ASP A 356 7.82 -42.85 48.25
N THR A 357 7.41 -42.31 47.11
CA THR A 357 8.31 -41.92 46.02
C THR A 357 9.39 -40.96 46.53
N ILE A 358 10.66 -41.41 46.49
CA ILE A 358 11.82 -40.63 46.96
C ILE A 358 12.62 -40.11 45.76
N LEU A 359 12.69 -40.88 44.66
CA LEU A 359 13.50 -40.55 43.48
C LEU A 359 12.97 -39.35 42.73
N GLY A 360 13.81 -38.30 42.67
CA GLY A 360 13.51 -37.09 41.93
C GLY A 360 12.48 -36.14 42.57
N LYS A 361 11.99 -36.49 43.76
CA LYS A 361 11.02 -35.67 44.51
C LYS A 361 11.59 -34.27 44.76
N PRO A 362 10.89 -33.19 44.32
CA PRO A 362 11.30 -31.83 44.56
C PRO A 362 11.25 -31.51 46.06
N ASP A 363 12.21 -30.72 46.54
CA ASP A 363 12.16 -30.13 47.88
C ASP A 363 11.15 -28.97 47.99
N GLN A 364 10.86 -28.54 49.19
CA GLN A 364 9.94 -27.45 49.44
C GLN A 364 10.41 -26.12 48.78
N ALA A 365 11.73 -25.91 48.72
CA ALA A 365 12.30 -24.73 48.10
C ALA A 365 11.94 -24.63 46.58
N MET A 366 11.85 -25.78 45.90
CA MET A 366 11.42 -25.83 44.50
C MET A 366 9.94 -25.42 44.31
N TYR A 367 9.05 -25.87 45.23
CA TYR A 367 7.64 -25.43 45.23
C TYR A 367 7.47 -23.96 45.54
N ASP A 368 8.26 -23.44 46.49
CA ASP A 368 8.28 -22.03 46.84
C ASP A 368 8.78 -21.19 45.66
N LYS A 369 9.85 -21.64 45.01
CA LYS A 369 10.36 -21.04 43.76
C LYS A 369 9.29 -21.03 42.67
N ALA A 370 8.65 -22.14 42.41
CA ALA A 370 7.56 -22.25 41.43
C ALA A 370 6.42 -21.27 41.72
N THR A 371 6.07 -21.10 43.00
CA THR A 371 5.03 -20.17 43.42
C THR A 371 5.43 -18.72 43.19
N ALA A 372 6.67 -18.37 43.53
CA ALA A 372 7.20 -17.02 43.30
C ALA A 372 7.31 -16.68 41.83
N GLU A 373 7.78 -17.64 41.00
CA GLU A 373 7.87 -17.48 39.57
C GLU A 373 6.49 -17.30 38.91
N LEU A 374 5.48 -18.12 39.25
CA LEU A 374 4.11 -17.92 38.79
C LEU A 374 3.56 -16.54 39.13
N ALA A 375 3.82 -16.06 40.35
CA ALA A 375 3.40 -14.73 40.76
C ALA A 375 4.08 -13.65 39.92
N LYS A 376 5.38 -13.81 39.64
CA LYS A 376 6.14 -12.91 38.73
C LYS A 376 5.61 -12.92 37.33
N LEU A 377 5.41 -14.11 36.70
CA LEU A 377 4.88 -14.25 35.36
C LEU A 377 3.51 -13.58 35.19
N ARG A 378 2.65 -13.68 36.22
CA ARG A 378 1.35 -13.01 36.24
C ARG A 378 1.46 -11.50 36.28
N SER A 379 2.39 -10.97 37.08
CA SER A 379 2.66 -9.55 37.14
C SER A 379 3.21 -9.01 35.81
N ASP A 380 4.19 -9.71 35.26
CA ASP A 380 4.83 -9.32 34.01
C ASP A 380 3.81 -9.36 32.84
N ALA A 381 3.02 -10.43 32.74
CA ALA A 381 1.96 -10.53 31.73
C ALA A 381 0.90 -9.42 31.86
N ALA A 382 0.59 -8.98 33.09
CA ALA A 382 -0.33 -7.86 33.29
C ALA A 382 0.28 -6.51 32.82
N ALA A 383 1.58 -6.33 33.00
CA ALA A 383 2.29 -5.16 32.48
C ALA A 383 2.29 -5.12 30.95
N LEU A 384 2.52 -6.27 30.30
CA LEU A 384 2.48 -6.40 28.84
C LEU A 384 1.09 -6.11 28.26
N VAL A 385 0.00 -6.52 28.91
CA VAL A 385 -1.36 -6.12 28.50
C VAL A 385 -1.52 -4.61 28.51
N THR A 386 -1.06 -3.96 29.58
CA THR A 386 -1.13 -2.50 29.70
C THR A 386 -0.32 -1.82 28.59
N ALA A 387 0.87 -2.34 28.29
CA ALA A 387 1.72 -1.83 27.23
C ALA A 387 1.06 -2.03 25.84
N ALA A 388 0.62 -3.24 25.51
CA ALA A 388 -0.03 -3.55 24.25
C ALA A 388 -1.32 -2.73 24.01
N ASP A 389 -2.15 -2.54 25.06
CA ASP A 389 -3.34 -1.69 24.98
C ASP A 389 -2.97 -0.23 24.71
N ALA A 390 -1.90 0.28 25.34
CA ALA A 390 -1.41 1.62 25.10
C ALA A 390 -0.90 1.80 23.67
N GLN A 391 -0.21 0.82 23.12
CA GLN A 391 0.23 0.84 21.73
C GLN A 391 -0.95 0.74 20.75
N ALA A 392 -1.93 -0.12 21.01
CA ALA A 392 -3.15 -0.20 20.21
C ALA A 392 -3.91 1.15 20.21
N ALA A 393 -3.98 1.83 21.34
CA ALA A 393 -4.58 3.16 21.43
C ALA A 393 -3.79 4.23 20.66
N LYS A 394 -2.45 4.19 20.66
CA LYS A 394 -1.59 5.06 19.84
C LYS A 394 -1.84 4.83 18.35
N ALA A 395 -1.84 3.57 17.91
CA ALA A 395 -2.11 3.21 16.52
C ALA A 395 -3.51 3.67 16.07
N ALA A 396 -4.53 3.48 16.91
CA ALA A 396 -5.90 3.95 16.64
C ALA A 396 -5.97 5.49 16.54
N THR A 397 -5.24 6.20 17.41
CA THR A 397 -5.15 7.67 17.37
C THR A 397 -4.49 8.14 16.07
N ALA A 398 -3.41 7.50 15.67
CA ALA A 398 -2.72 7.81 14.42
C ALA A 398 -3.65 7.54 13.20
N ALA A 399 -4.31 6.39 13.15
CA ALA A 399 -5.29 6.09 12.10
C ALA A 399 -6.44 7.11 12.05
N GLY A 400 -6.91 7.58 13.20
CA GLY A 400 -7.90 8.64 13.31
C GLY A 400 -7.42 9.96 12.71
N LYS A 401 -6.17 10.38 12.99
CA LYS A 401 -5.55 11.58 12.39
C LYS A 401 -5.45 11.45 10.87
N ALA A 402 -4.98 10.29 10.37
CA ALA A 402 -4.90 10.04 8.94
C ALA A 402 -6.28 10.14 8.27
N ALA A 403 -7.31 9.56 8.87
CA ALA A 403 -8.67 9.60 8.37
C ALA A 403 -9.24 11.03 8.31
N THR A 404 -9.02 11.82 9.36
CA THR A 404 -9.46 13.23 9.40
C THR A 404 -8.76 14.04 8.32
N ALA A 405 -7.44 13.94 8.22
CA ALA A 405 -6.67 14.65 7.19
C ALA A 405 -7.05 14.22 5.76
N GLN A 406 -7.38 12.95 5.54
CA GLN A 406 -7.92 12.48 4.26
C GLN A 406 -9.25 13.17 3.91
N GLN A 407 -10.18 13.28 4.87
CA GLN A 407 -11.45 13.95 4.64
C GLN A 407 -11.27 15.45 4.37
N GLU A 408 -10.36 16.11 5.06
CA GLU A 408 -10.00 17.50 4.79
C GLU A 408 -9.43 17.67 3.38
N ALA A 409 -8.52 16.78 2.94
CA ALA A 409 -7.98 16.79 1.59
C ALA A 409 -9.06 16.55 0.53
N TRP A 410 -10.01 15.66 0.79
CA TRP A 410 -11.14 15.41 -0.10
C TRP A 410 -12.10 16.61 -0.17
N SER A 411 -12.34 17.28 0.95
CA SER A 411 -13.14 18.52 0.96
C SER A 411 -12.45 19.65 0.19
N PHE A 412 -11.12 19.73 0.27
CA PHE A 412 -10.34 20.65 -0.56
C PHE A 412 -10.50 20.31 -2.06
N ALA A 413 -10.35 19.02 -2.41
CA ALA A 413 -10.51 18.56 -3.78
C ALA A 413 -11.92 18.88 -4.34
N ASP A 414 -12.97 18.66 -3.56
CA ASP A 414 -14.36 18.98 -3.93
C ASP A 414 -14.53 20.49 -4.18
N THR A 415 -13.96 21.33 -3.32
CA THR A 415 -14.00 22.79 -3.46
C THR A 415 -13.26 23.25 -4.72
N ALA A 416 -12.11 22.66 -4.99
CA ALA A 416 -11.29 22.93 -6.17
C ALA A 416 -11.85 22.25 -7.44
N LYS A 417 -12.89 21.42 -7.33
CA LYS A 417 -13.48 20.61 -8.41
C LYS A 417 -12.46 19.69 -9.11
N VAL A 418 -11.54 19.14 -8.32
CA VAL A 418 -10.57 18.15 -8.77
C VAL A 418 -10.88 16.76 -8.18
N PRO A 419 -10.43 15.66 -8.78
CA PRO A 419 -10.67 14.33 -8.27
C PRO A 419 -10.14 14.14 -6.84
N ARG A 420 -10.98 13.56 -5.96
CA ARG A 420 -10.60 13.23 -4.59
C ARG A 420 -9.42 12.24 -4.60
N GLY A 421 -8.42 12.52 -3.78
CA GLY A 421 -7.25 11.66 -3.59
C GLY A 421 -6.12 11.91 -4.56
N ARG A 422 -6.36 12.52 -5.71
CA ARG A 422 -5.32 12.79 -6.70
C ARG A 422 -4.16 13.61 -6.14
N GLY A 423 -4.43 14.67 -5.41
CA GLY A 423 -3.41 15.50 -4.76
C GLY A 423 -2.76 14.84 -3.53
N LEU A 424 -3.29 13.72 -3.03
CA LEU A 424 -2.69 12.96 -1.94
C LEU A 424 -1.61 11.99 -2.43
N MET A 425 -1.66 11.51 -3.67
CA MET A 425 -0.73 10.52 -4.22
C MET A 425 -0.55 9.30 -3.28
N TYR A 426 0.71 8.97 -2.96
CA TYR A 426 1.12 7.93 -2.02
C TYR A 426 0.47 8.05 -0.63
N ALA A 427 0.09 9.25 -0.19
CA ALA A 427 -0.55 9.43 1.10
C ALA A 427 -1.96 8.79 1.19
N GLN A 428 -2.63 8.52 0.07
CA GLN A 428 -3.82 7.68 0.06
C GLN A 428 -3.53 6.28 0.60
N GLN A 429 -2.42 5.72 0.18
CA GLN A 429 -1.94 4.40 0.64
C GLN A 429 -1.53 4.46 2.10
N SER A 430 -0.92 5.57 2.54
CA SER A 430 -0.59 5.81 3.96
C SER A 430 -1.81 5.72 4.88
N VAL A 431 -2.98 6.19 4.44
CA VAL A 431 -4.23 6.01 5.21
C VAL A 431 -4.61 4.54 5.34
N GLN A 432 -4.43 3.75 4.26
CA GLN A 432 -4.70 2.30 4.30
C GLN A 432 -3.77 1.61 5.28
N VAL A 433 -2.47 1.90 5.22
CA VAL A 433 -1.46 1.35 6.13
C VAL A 433 -1.75 1.73 7.57
N ALA A 434 -2.05 3.00 7.85
CA ALA A 434 -2.33 3.47 9.21
C ALA A 434 -3.56 2.77 9.82
N ARG A 435 -4.65 2.63 9.07
CA ARG A 435 -5.86 1.92 9.53
C ARG A 435 -5.63 0.43 9.71
N ALA A 436 -4.90 -0.19 8.78
CA ALA A 436 -4.56 -1.60 8.84
C ALA A 436 -3.63 -1.88 10.03
N SER A 437 -2.64 -1.02 10.29
CA SER A 437 -1.76 -1.08 11.45
C SER A 437 -2.54 -0.97 12.76
N ALA A 438 -3.50 -0.05 12.86
CA ALA A 438 -4.33 0.07 14.05
C ALA A 438 -5.18 -1.19 14.33
N ALA A 439 -5.70 -1.83 13.27
CA ALA A 439 -6.43 -3.09 13.42
C ALA A 439 -5.51 -4.24 13.85
N ALA A 440 -4.30 -4.31 13.30
CA ALA A 440 -3.28 -5.28 13.67
C ALA A 440 -2.84 -5.10 15.13
N ALA A 441 -2.57 -3.86 15.57
CA ALA A 441 -2.21 -3.55 16.95
C ALA A 441 -3.34 -3.94 17.94
N SER A 442 -4.59 -3.67 17.57
CA SER A 442 -5.75 -4.10 18.36
C SER A 442 -5.87 -5.61 18.46
N ALA A 443 -5.56 -6.35 17.38
CA ALA A 443 -5.55 -7.81 17.41
C ALA A 443 -4.39 -8.35 18.29
N ALA A 444 -3.22 -7.73 18.23
CA ALA A 444 -2.09 -8.07 19.09
C ALA A 444 -2.44 -7.86 20.58
N ALA A 445 -3.00 -6.72 20.95
CA ALA A 445 -3.43 -6.46 22.32
C ALA A 445 -4.46 -7.49 22.83
N LYS A 446 -5.39 -7.94 22.00
CA LYS A 446 -6.33 -9.01 22.36
C LYS A 446 -5.63 -10.34 22.60
N ALA A 447 -4.68 -10.72 21.75
CA ALA A 447 -3.89 -11.94 21.94
C ALA A 447 -3.04 -11.86 23.21
N THR A 448 -2.45 -10.70 23.53
CA THR A 448 -1.73 -10.42 24.77
C THR A 448 -2.64 -10.62 25.99
N ALA A 449 -3.87 -10.10 25.95
CA ALA A 449 -4.85 -10.28 27.03
C ALA A 449 -5.26 -11.75 27.22
N THR A 450 -5.37 -12.51 26.11
CA THR A 450 -5.64 -13.95 26.14
C THR A 450 -4.47 -14.72 26.75
N ALA A 451 -3.22 -14.39 26.35
CA ALA A 451 -2.01 -14.97 26.92
C ALA A 451 -1.89 -14.68 28.43
N ARG A 452 -2.15 -13.45 28.86
CA ARG A 452 -2.25 -13.14 30.29
C ARG A 452 -3.26 -14.02 31.01
N SER A 453 -4.43 -14.25 30.40
CA SER A 453 -5.46 -15.10 31.01
C SER A 453 -4.96 -16.53 31.22
N ALA A 454 -4.11 -17.06 30.31
CA ALA A 454 -3.49 -18.37 30.45
C ALA A 454 -2.57 -18.45 31.69
N THR A 455 -1.87 -17.38 32.07
CA THR A 455 -1.00 -17.37 33.28
C THR A 455 -1.79 -17.49 34.60
N HIS A 456 -3.09 -17.22 34.58
CA HIS A 456 -3.98 -17.26 35.75
C HIS A 456 -4.87 -18.50 35.79
N ALA A 457 -4.92 -19.26 34.71
CA ALA A 457 -5.83 -20.36 34.53
C ALA A 457 -5.39 -21.65 35.28
N THR A 458 -6.28 -22.64 35.34
CA THR A 458 -5.91 -24.01 35.69
C THR A 458 -5.12 -24.66 34.54
N ILE A 459 -4.49 -25.82 34.77
CA ILE A 459 -3.68 -26.46 33.72
C ILE A 459 -4.46 -26.70 32.46
N ALA A 460 -5.67 -27.28 32.56
CA ALA A 460 -6.50 -27.59 31.38
C ALA A 460 -6.95 -26.33 30.64
N ASP A 461 -7.26 -25.26 31.36
CA ASP A 461 -7.64 -23.97 30.78
C ASP A 461 -6.43 -23.20 30.25
N ALA A 462 -5.25 -23.34 30.88
CA ALA A 462 -4.02 -22.69 30.46
C ALA A 462 -3.57 -23.15 29.07
N GLU A 463 -3.57 -24.48 28.84
CA GLU A 463 -3.25 -25.06 27.52
C GLU A 463 -4.20 -24.56 26.43
N ALA A 464 -5.51 -24.55 26.71
CA ALA A 464 -6.51 -24.08 25.76
C ALA A 464 -6.39 -22.58 25.47
N LEU A 465 -6.10 -21.76 26.49
CA LEU A 465 -5.91 -20.31 26.35
C LEU A 465 -4.60 -19.96 25.65
N LEU A 466 -3.53 -20.73 25.90
CA LEU A 466 -2.27 -20.57 25.17
C LEU A 466 -2.46 -20.87 23.68
N ALA A 467 -3.07 -21.99 23.34
CA ALA A 467 -3.39 -22.35 21.96
C ALA A 467 -4.31 -21.30 21.29
N LYS A 468 -5.26 -20.74 22.04
CA LYS A 468 -6.10 -19.64 21.58
C LYS A 468 -5.27 -18.37 21.31
N ALA A 469 -4.40 -17.96 22.23
CA ALA A 469 -3.53 -16.80 22.05
C ALA A 469 -2.63 -16.95 20.82
N GLN A 470 -2.04 -18.12 20.60
CA GLN A 470 -1.26 -18.46 19.40
C GLN A 470 -2.11 -18.41 18.13
N THR A 471 -3.39 -18.82 18.18
CA THR A 471 -4.31 -18.72 17.05
C THR A 471 -4.69 -17.28 16.77
N GLU A 472 -4.96 -16.48 17.80
CA GLU A 472 -5.26 -15.05 17.69
C GLU A 472 -4.06 -14.27 17.13
N SER A 473 -2.83 -14.63 17.52
CA SER A 473 -1.63 -14.03 16.96
C SER A 473 -1.53 -14.23 15.44
N LYS A 474 -1.91 -15.40 14.94
CA LYS A 474 -1.98 -15.68 13.49
C LYS A 474 -3.04 -14.87 12.75
N ALA A 475 -4.08 -14.39 13.44
CA ALA A 475 -5.13 -13.57 12.84
C ALA A 475 -4.71 -12.12 12.58
N ILE A 476 -3.62 -11.64 13.16
CA ILE A 476 -3.15 -10.24 13.03
C ILE A 476 -2.90 -9.86 11.58
N SER A 477 -2.20 -10.73 10.83
CA SER A 477 -1.95 -10.51 9.41
C SER A 477 -3.22 -10.46 8.57
N THR A 478 -4.19 -11.34 8.88
CA THR A 478 -5.48 -11.38 8.20
C THR A 478 -6.28 -10.11 8.46
N GLU A 479 -6.28 -9.61 9.70
CA GLU A 479 -6.98 -8.39 10.07
C GLU A 479 -6.36 -7.15 9.43
N PHE A 480 -5.05 -7.08 9.37
CA PHE A 480 -4.34 -6.05 8.64
C PHE A 480 -4.78 -6.02 7.16
N ARG A 481 -4.71 -7.16 6.48
CA ARG A 481 -5.09 -7.26 5.07
C ARG A 481 -6.56 -6.94 4.83
N ARG A 482 -7.43 -7.36 5.74
CA ARG A 482 -8.87 -7.09 5.65
C ARG A 482 -9.15 -5.59 5.71
N VAL A 483 -8.59 -4.89 6.69
CA VAL A 483 -8.81 -3.45 6.87
C VAL A 483 -8.16 -2.65 5.74
N ALA A 484 -6.97 -3.05 5.29
CA ALA A 484 -6.33 -2.44 4.13
C ALA A 484 -7.21 -2.55 2.87
N ALA A 485 -7.82 -3.72 2.63
CA ALA A 485 -8.70 -3.92 1.48
C ALA A 485 -10.00 -3.08 1.58
N VAL A 486 -10.56 -2.94 2.78
CA VAL A 486 -11.75 -2.09 3.02
C VAL A 486 -11.43 -0.63 2.70
N GLU A 487 -10.30 -0.12 3.17
CA GLU A 487 -9.89 1.25 2.90
C GLU A 487 -9.60 1.47 1.41
N ALA A 488 -8.92 0.52 0.76
CA ALA A 488 -8.68 0.57 -0.68
C ALA A 488 -10.00 0.64 -1.48
N ALA A 489 -11.01 -0.15 -1.08
CA ALA A 489 -12.32 -0.12 -1.71
C ALA A 489 -13.02 1.24 -1.49
N ALA A 490 -12.91 1.81 -0.29
CA ALA A 490 -13.47 3.13 0.02
C ALA A 490 -12.82 4.24 -0.82
N GLN A 491 -11.51 4.20 -0.96
CA GLN A 491 -10.74 5.13 -1.79
C GLN A 491 -11.08 4.99 -3.28
N ALA A 492 -11.16 3.76 -3.78
CA ALA A 492 -11.57 3.48 -5.15
C ALA A 492 -12.99 4.01 -5.44
N LYS A 493 -13.91 3.82 -4.48
CA LYS A 493 -15.26 4.38 -4.58
C LYS A 493 -15.24 5.91 -4.63
N ALA A 494 -14.49 6.56 -3.74
CA ALA A 494 -14.38 8.01 -3.72
C ALA A 494 -13.78 8.58 -5.02
N ALA A 495 -12.77 7.91 -5.56
CA ALA A 495 -12.18 8.27 -6.85
C ALA A 495 -13.19 8.13 -8.00
N ALA A 496 -13.97 7.06 -8.00
CA ALA A 496 -15.02 6.84 -9.00
C ALA A 496 -16.17 7.86 -8.90
N ASP A 497 -16.63 8.16 -7.68
CA ASP A 497 -17.65 9.16 -7.44
C ASP A 497 -17.16 10.55 -7.94
N SER A 498 -15.91 10.90 -7.68
CA SER A 498 -15.27 12.11 -8.17
C SER A 498 -15.14 12.13 -9.70
N ALA A 499 -14.72 11.04 -10.31
CA ALA A 499 -14.65 10.90 -11.76
C ALA A 499 -16.04 11.02 -12.41
N ALA A 500 -17.07 10.45 -11.80
CA ALA A 500 -18.46 10.57 -12.25
C ALA A 500 -18.97 12.02 -12.19
N ALA A 501 -18.66 12.75 -11.09
CA ALA A 501 -19.00 14.15 -10.94
C ALA A 501 -18.30 15.02 -11.99
N ASN A 502 -17.00 14.79 -12.22
CA ASN A 502 -16.23 15.50 -13.23
C ASN A 502 -16.72 15.20 -14.66
N ALA A 503 -17.14 13.98 -14.94
CA ALA A 503 -17.73 13.64 -16.23
C ALA A 503 -19.09 14.33 -16.45
N THR A 504 -19.89 14.48 -15.37
CA THR A 504 -21.14 15.25 -15.43
C THR A 504 -20.83 16.72 -15.68
N ALA A 505 -19.89 17.31 -14.94
CA ALA A 505 -19.45 18.69 -15.14
C ALA A 505 -18.86 18.94 -16.54
N ALA A 506 -18.11 17.97 -17.07
CA ALA A 506 -17.60 18.03 -18.45
C ALA A 506 -18.72 17.95 -19.48
N ALA A 507 -19.73 17.11 -19.24
CA ALA A 507 -20.93 17.06 -20.08
C ALA A 507 -21.70 18.39 -20.04
N ASP A 508 -21.92 18.96 -18.85
CA ASP A 508 -22.59 20.24 -18.68
C ASP A 508 -21.81 21.41 -19.34
N ALA A 509 -20.48 21.38 -19.19
CA ALA A 509 -19.61 22.35 -19.86
C ALA A 509 -19.62 22.18 -21.40
N ALA A 510 -19.66 20.93 -21.89
CA ALA A 510 -19.80 20.66 -23.31
C ALA A 510 -21.16 21.12 -23.84
N ASP A 511 -22.23 20.90 -23.09
CA ASP A 511 -23.58 21.36 -23.45
C ASP A 511 -23.66 22.91 -23.46
N THR A 512 -23.00 23.55 -22.49
CA THR A 512 -22.88 25.04 -22.43
C THR A 512 -22.08 25.57 -23.63
N ALA A 513 -20.97 24.90 -23.98
CA ALA A 513 -20.15 25.27 -25.13
C ALA A 513 -20.90 25.04 -26.45
N VAL A 514 -21.69 23.96 -26.57
CA VAL A 514 -22.55 23.68 -27.73
C VAL A 514 -23.65 24.74 -27.86
N ALA A 515 -24.29 25.13 -26.73
CA ALA A 515 -25.30 26.19 -26.75
C ALA A 515 -24.72 27.56 -27.14
N ALA A 516 -23.53 27.90 -26.62
CA ALA A 516 -22.80 29.10 -27.00
C ALA A 516 -22.40 29.09 -28.48
N ARG A 517 -21.99 27.93 -28.99
CA ARG A 517 -21.65 27.73 -30.40
C ARG A 517 -22.87 27.86 -31.31
N THR A 518 -23.98 27.22 -30.95
CA THR A 518 -25.25 27.35 -31.69
C THR A 518 -25.72 28.82 -31.74
N THR A 519 -25.53 29.53 -30.62
CA THR A 519 -25.83 30.97 -30.55
C THR A 519 -24.90 31.80 -31.44
N ALA A 520 -23.63 31.45 -31.53
CA ALA A 520 -22.65 32.10 -32.42
C ALA A 520 -22.89 31.76 -33.89
N GLU A 521 -23.30 30.54 -34.20
CA GLU A 521 -23.65 30.08 -35.55
C GLU A 521 -24.95 30.71 -36.06
N GLN A 522 -25.95 30.86 -35.20
CA GLN A 522 -27.19 31.63 -35.55
C GLN A 522 -26.91 33.08 -35.89
N LYS A 523 -25.82 33.65 -35.42
CA LYS A 523 -25.39 35.02 -35.75
C LYS A 523 -24.56 35.12 -37.04
N ARG A 524 -24.20 33.97 -37.61
CA ARG A 524 -23.44 33.89 -38.88
C ARG A 524 -24.29 33.24 -39.97
N ASP A 525 -24.90 34.07 -40.82
CA ASP A 525 -25.75 33.66 -41.97
C ASP A 525 -25.05 32.85 -43.08
N LYS A 526 -23.93 32.12 -42.73
CA LYS A 526 -23.13 31.39 -43.70
C LYS A 526 -22.77 29.95 -43.33
N ALA A 527 -23.46 29.27 -42.43
CA ALA A 527 -22.96 27.99 -41.89
C ALA A 527 -23.70 26.71 -42.36
N LYS A 528 -24.33 26.69 -43.52
CA LYS A 528 -25.04 25.49 -43.99
C LYS A 528 -24.13 24.23 -44.15
N ASN A 529 -22.85 24.42 -44.40
CA ASN A 529 -21.92 23.29 -44.57
C ASN A 529 -21.28 22.82 -43.23
N ALA A 530 -21.18 23.69 -42.20
CA ALA A 530 -20.64 23.32 -40.92
C ALA A 530 -21.66 22.54 -40.04
N ALA A 531 -22.96 22.74 -40.25
CA ALA A 531 -23.99 22.04 -39.51
C ALA A 531 -24.01 20.53 -39.75
N ALA A 532 -23.68 20.08 -40.95
CA ALA A 532 -23.63 18.65 -41.27
C ALA A 532 -22.43 17.93 -40.60
N THR A 533 -21.27 18.61 -40.57
CA THR A 533 -20.08 18.07 -39.87
C THR A 533 -20.31 18.07 -38.34
N ALA A 534 -20.90 19.14 -37.78
CA ALA A 534 -21.23 19.21 -36.38
C ALA A 534 -22.27 18.16 -35.93
N ALA A 535 -23.18 17.76 -36.82
CA ALA A 535 -24.15 16.68 -36.54
C ALA A 535 -23.47 15.32 -36.51
N THR A 536 -22.47 15.08 -37.36
CA THR A 536 -21.69 13.83 -37.36
C THR A 536 -20.84 13.66 -36.09
N GLU A 537 -20.18 14.71 -35.69
CA GLU A 537 -19.39 14.67 -34.46
C GLU A 537 -20.26 14.56 -33.17
N ARG A 538 -21.49 15.10 -33.19
CA ARG A 538 -22.48 14.87 -32.13
C ARG A 538 -22.88 13.39 -32.00
N ALA A 539 -23.10 12.73 -33.13
CA ALA A 539 -23.46 11.32 -33.12
C ALA A 539 -22.31 10.44 -32.56
N LYS A 540 -21.06 10.77 -32.93
CA LYS A 540 -19.86 10.11 -32.34
C LYS A 540 -19.75 10.32 -30.85
N ALA A 541 -19.83 11.57 -30.38
CA ALA A 541 -19.75 11.90 -28.97
C ALA A 541 -20.90 11.27 -28.14
N GLN A 542 -22.08 11.11 -28.72
CA GLN A 542 -23.18 10.36 -28.10
C GLN A 542 -22.90 8.87 -28.02
N THR A 543 -22.27 8.30 -29.04
CA THR A 543 -21.87 6.89 -29.03
C THR A 543 -20.76 6.65 -28.01
N GLU A 544 -19.77 7.52 -27.94
CA GLU A 544 -18.70 7.45 -26.94
C GLU A 544 -19.23 7.68 -25.52
N LYS A 545 -20.16 8.63 -25.34
CA LYS A 545 -20.85 8.85 -24.05
C LYS A 545 -21.68 7.63 -23.63
N ALA A 546 -22.38 7.00 -24.56
CA ALA A 546 -23.14 5.78 -24.29
C ALA A 546 -22.22 4.61 -23.89
N THR A 547 -21.07 4.49 -24.55
CA THR A 547 -20.05 3.49 -24.21
C THR A 547 -19.45 3.74 -22.82
N ALA A 548 -19.09 4.99 -22.53
CA ALA A 548 -18.54 5.36 -21.22
C ALA A 548 -19.55 5.17 -20.07
N VAL A 549 -20.84 5.40 -20.31
CA VAL A 549 -21.92 5.16 -19.32
C VAL A 549 -22.11 3.66 -19.10
N ALA A 550 -22.05 2.85 -20.16
CA ALA A 550 -22.20 1.41 -20.04
C ALA A 550 -21.03 0.77 -19.28
N GLU A 551 -19.80 1.21 -19.51
CA GLU A 551 -18.64 0.73 -18.76
C GLU A 551 -18.68 1.12 -17.26
N ARG A 552 -19.20 2.32 -16.96
CA ARG A 552 -19.42 2.74 -15.55
C ARG A 552 -20.45 1.89 -14.83
N ALA A 553 -21.52 1.49 -15.52
CA ALA A 553 -22.53 0.62 -14.92
C ALA A 553 -21.96 -0.78 -14.60
N LYS A 554 -21.10 -1.30 -15.49
CA LYS A 554 -20.40 -2.58 -15.22
C LYS A 554 -19.48 -2.47 -13.99
N ALA A 555 -18.70 -1.40 -13.89
CA ALA A 555 -17.82 -1.17 -12.76
C ALA A 555 -18.57 -1.02 -11.42
N ALA A 556 -19.73 -0.38 -11.45
CA ALA A 556 -20.60 -0.28 -10.27
C ALA A 556 -21.11 -1.65 -9.82
N ALA A 557 -21.52 -2.51 -10.78
CA ALA A 557 -21.98 -3.86 -10.49
C ALA A 557 -20.87 -4.76 -9.90
N GLU A 558 -19.65 -4.66 -10.42
CA GLU A 558 -18.51 -5.40 -9.85
C GLU A 558 -18.15 -4.96 -8.43
N ARG A 559 -18.29 -3.66 -8.14
CA ARG A 559 -18.13 -3.15 -6.77
C ARG A 559 -19.16 -3.69 -5.79
N THR A 560 -20.43 -3.78 -6.22
CA THR A 560 -21.49 -4.38 -5.39
C THR A 560 -21.16 -5.82 -5.06
N LYS A 561 -20.67 -6.59 -6.05
CA LYS A 561 -20.23 -7.97 -5.82
C LYS A 561 -19.05 -8.07 -4.85
N ALA A 562 -18.10 -7.11 -4.90
CA ALA A 562 -16.99 -7.06 -3.96
C ALA A 562 -17.45 -6.80 -2.51
N VAL A 563 -18.38 -5.85 -2.33
CA VAL A 563 -18.99 -5.57 -1.01
C VAL A 563 -19.78 -6.78 -0.48
N GLU A 564 -20.53 -7.45 -1.36
CA GLU A 564 -21.24 -8.67 -0.96
C GLU A 564 -20.29 -9.83 -0.60
N ALA A 565 -19.13 -9.91 -1.28
CA ALA A 565 -18.10 -10.88 -0.93
C ALA A 565 -17.46 -10.59 0.43
N GLU A 566 -17.26 -9.31 0.74
CA GLU A 566 -16.77 -8.87 2.04
C GLU A 566 -17.76 -9.15 3.18
N GLN A 567 -19.07 -8.89 2.95
CA GLN A 567 -20.10 -9.23 3.93
C GLN A 567 -20.15 -10.73 4.18
N ARG A 568 -20.02 -11.55 3.13
CA ARG A 568 -19.92 -13.02 3.27
C ARG A 568 -18.70 -13.43 4.07
N ALA A 569 -17.54 -12.79 3.83
CA ALA A 569 -16.33 -13.03 4.61
C ALA A 569 -16.49 -12.62 6.08
N GLY A 570 -17.16 -11.50 6.35
CA GLY A 570 -17.54 -11.07 7.69
C GLY A 570 -18.44 -12.07 8.41
N THR A 571 -19.44 -12.60 7.70
CA THR A 571 -20.36 -13.63 8.23
C THR A 571 -19.60 -14.93 8.53
N GLN A 572 -18.69 -15.33 7.65
CA GLN A 572 -17.85 -16.52 7.85
C GLN A 572 -16.87 -16.34 9.03
N LYS A 573 -16.32 -15.13 9.20
CA LYS A 573 -15.49 -14.80 10.37
C LYS A 573 -16.32 -14.93 11.66
N THR A 574 -17.53 -14.39 11.68
CA THR A 574 -18.43 -14.51 12.84
C THR A 574 -18.83 -15.96 13.10
N ALA A 575 -19.09 -16.73 12.05
CA ALA A 575 -19.36 -18.16 12.16
C ALA A 575 -18.13 -18.94 12.68
N ALA A 576 -16.93 -18.57 12.22
CA ALA A 576 -15.67 -19.14 12.71
C ALA A 576 -15.44 -18.78 14.19
N GLN A 577 -15.69 -17.53 14.58
CA GLN A 577 -15.62 -17.11 15.99
C GLN A 577 -16.67 -17.82 16.88
N THR A 578 -17.87 -18.05 16.33
CA THR A 578 -18.90 -18.82 17.03
C THR A 578 -18.51 -20.30 17.14
N ALA A 579 -17.90 -20.85 16.08
CA ALA A 579 -17.38 -22.20 16.08
C ALA A 579 -16.19 -22.36 17.04
N ASP A 580 -15.31 -21.33 17.14
CA ASP A 580 -14.20 -21.30 18.09
C ASP A 580 -14.70 -21.20 19.54
N THR A 581 -15.73 -20.40 19.78
CA THR A 581 -16.42 -20.34 21.08
C THR A 581 -17.09 -21.67 21.42
N ALA A 582 -17.72 -22.31 20.44
CA ALA A 582 -18.32 -23.64 20.60
C ALA A 582 -17.26 -24.72 20.79
N ALA A 583 -16.12 -24.61 20.09
CA ALA A 583 -14.97 -25.50 20.27
C ALA A 583 -14.30 -25.34 21.65
N SER A 584 -14.21 -24.09 22.16
CA SER A 584 -13.76 -23.78 23.52
C SER A 584 -14.72 -24.36 24.58
N THR A 585 -16.02 -24.30 24.33
CA THR A 585 -17.04 -24.93 25.19
C THR A 585 -16.99 -26.45 25.09
N ALA A 586 -16.76 -26.99 23.90
CA ALA A 586 -16.63 -28.42 23.67
C ALA A 586 -15.29 -28.98 24.20
N ALA A 587 -14.22 -28.15 24.27
CA ALA A 587 -12.94 -28.53 24.88
C ALA A 587 -13.04 -28.72 26.41
N THR A 588 -13.95 -27.98 27.05
CA THR A 588 -14.31 -28.19 28.45
C THR A 588 -14.98 -29.55 28.67
N ASP A 589 -15.74 -30.02 27.66
CA ASP A 589 -16.40 -31.35 27.68
C ASP A 589 -15.51 -32.48 27.12
N ALA A 590 -14.40 -32.13 26.44
CA ALA A 590 -13.68 -33.09 25.60
C ALA A 590 -12.35 -33.62 26.17
N THR A 591 -12.16 -33.63 27.48
CA THR A 591 -11.07 -34.42 28.09
C THR A 591 -11.08 -35.89 27.63
N ALA A 592 -12.16 -36.32 26.98
CA ALA A 592 -12.33 -37.66 26.44
C ALA A 592 -12.07 -37.83 24.91
N LYS A 593 -11.89 -36.74 24.12
CA LYS A 593 -11.86 -36.81 22.63
C LYS A 593 -10.62 -36.21 21.96
N ARG A 594 -9.50 -36.16 22.68
CA ARG A 594 -8.22 -35.56 22.24
C ARG A 594 -7.70 -36.05 20.87
N LYS A 595 -8.02 -37.28 20.49
CA LYS A 595 -7.43 -37.92 19.28
C LYS A 595 -8.10 -37.47 17.96
N THR A 596 -9.30 -36.91 18.02
CA THR A 596 -10.05 -36.53 16.81
C THR A 596 -9.82 -35.08 16.41
N ALA A 597 -9.24 -34.24 17.29
CA ALA A 597 -9.01 -32.82 17.05
C ALA A 597 -7.83 -32.55 16.09
N ASP A 598 -6.76 -33.34 16.15
CA ASP A 598 -5.56 -33.16 15.33
C ASP A 598 -5.80 -33.35 13.82
N ASP A 599 -6.64 -34.30 13.46
CA ASP A 599 -6.94 -34.57 12.04
C ASP A 599 -7.85 -33.49 11.42
N ARG A 600 -8.71 -32.87 12.26
CA ARG A 600 -9.58 -31.75 11.82
C ARG A 600 -8.81 -30.43 11.67
N ALA A 601 -7.77 -30.21 12.48
CA ALA A 601 -6.93 -29.02 12.37
C ALA A 601 -6.15 -28.96 11.04
N LYS A 602 -5.70 -30.13 10.53
CA LYS A 602 -5.00 -30.22 9.23
C LYS A 602 -5.91 -29.91 8.05
N ALA A 603 -7.16 -30.37 8.10
CA ALA A 603 -8.12 -30.11 7.03
C ALA A 603 -8.57 -28.65 6.96
N ALA A 604 -8.71 -27.99 8.12
CA ALA A 604 -9.06 -26.57 8.20
C ALA A 604 -7.95 -25.64 7.65
N LYS A 605 -6.67 -26.04 7.83
CA LYS A 605 -5.51 -25.32 7.28
C LYS A 605 -5.57 -25.32 5.75
N ALA A 606 -5.77 -26.50 5.14
CA ALA A 606 -5.81 -26.63 3.69
C ALA A 606 -6.99 -25.90 3.03
N ALA A 607 -8.15 -25.86 3.70
CA ALA A 607 -9.32 -25.12 3.22
C ALA A 607 -9.15 -23.60 3.32
N ARG A 608 -8.45 -23.13 4.36
CA ARG A 608 -8.16 -21.73 4.61
C ARG A 608 -7.18 -21.14 3.59
N GLU A 609 -6.11 -21.89 3.28
CA GLU A 609 -5.13 -21.51 2.26
C GLU A 609 -5.78 -21.36 0.88
N LYS A 610 -6.72 -22.23 0.54
CA LYS A 610 -7.50 -22.14 -0.71
C LYS A 610 -8.43 -20.94 -0.77
N ALA A 611 -9.11 -20.61 0.34
CA ALA A 611 -10.05 -19.48 0.40
C ALA A 611 -9.31 -18.13 0.34
N VAL A 612 -8.16 -18.03 0.98
CA VAL A 612 -7.30 -16.82 0.96
C VAL A 612 -6.75 -16.58 -0.45
N ALA A 613 -6.26 -17.62 -1.13
CA ALA A 613 -5.75 -17.50 -2.49
C ALA A 613 -6.85 -17.06 -3.49
N ALA A 614 -8.08 -17.56 -3.33
CA ALA A 614 -9.21 -17.17 -4.18
C ALA A 614 -9.69 -15.72 -3.95
N LEU A 615 -9.67 -15.24 -2.71
CA LEU A 615 -10.04 -13.86 -2.36
C LEU A 615 -8.98 -12.86 -2.86
N GLN A 616 -7.72 -13.20 -2.70
CA GLN A 616 -6.58 -12.40 -3.15
C GLN A 616 -6.57 -12.20 -4.67
N GLY A 617 -6.89 -13.26 -5.42
CA GLY A 617 -7.00 -13.17 -6.89
C GLY A 617 -8.12 -12.22 -7.34
N LYS A 618 -9.26 -12.24 -6.66
CA LYS A 618 -10.42 -11.39 -7.01
C LYS A 618 -10.22 -9.92 -6.63
N LEU A 619 -9.60 -9.66 -5.48
CA LEU A 619 -9.33 -8.29 -5.01
C LEU A 619 -8.24 -7.60 -5.86
N ALA A 620 -7.21 -8.35 -6.24
CA ALA A 620 -6.17 -7.84 -7.15
C ALA A 620 -6.73 -7.53 -8.55
N ALA A 621 -7.68 -8.33 -9.02
CA ALA A 621 -8.35 -8.08 -10.31
C ALA A 621 -9.25 -6.83 -10.25
N ALA A 622 -9.97 -6.62 -9.15
CA ALA A 622 -10.85 -5.46 -8.97
C ALA A 622 -10.06 -4.13 -8.83
N ALA A 623 -8.95 -4.17 -8.09
CA ALA A 623 -8.07 -3.00 -7.96
C ALA A 623 -7.40 -2.62 -9.29
N ARG A 624 -7.04 -3.62 -10.11
CA ARG A 624 -6.48 -3.39 -11.45
C ARG A 624 -7.52 -2.84 -12.41
N ALA A 625 -8.76 -3.33 -12.34
CA ALA A 625 -9.85 -2.80 -13.16
C ALA A 625 -10.17 -1.34 -12.85
N ALA A 626 -10.19 -0.97 -11.55
CA ALA A 626 -10.43 0.40 -11.11
C ALA A 626 -9.30 1.37 -11.52
N ALA A 627 -8.04 0.88 -11.54
CA ALA A 627 -6.90 1.68 -12.00
C ALA A 627 -6.91 1.90 -13.52
N LEU A 628 -7.41 0.92 -14.28
CA LEU A 628 -7.55 1.02 -15.73
C LEU A 628 -8.71 1.92 -16.17
N GLU A 629 -9.73 2.11 -15.33
CA GLU A 629 -10.83 3.05 -15.59
C GLU A 629 -10.49 4.50 -15.26
N ALA A 630 -9.49 4.71 -14.40
CA ALA A 630 -9.05 6.05 -14.02
C ALA A 630 -8.00 6.63 -15.01
N ALA A 631 -7.42 5.79 -15.88
CA ALA A 631 -6.51 6.19 -16.97
C ALA A 631 -7.26 6.26 -18.32
#